data_80256595af5019e6637384f1e5c8c844
#
_entry.id   80256595af5019e6637384f1e5c8c844
#
_cell.length_a   1.000
_cell.length_b   1.000
_cell.length_c   1.000
_cell.angle_alpha   90.00
_cell.angle_beta   90.00
_cell.angle_gamma   90.00
#
_symmetry.space_group_name_H-M   'P 1'
#
loop_
_entity.id
_entity.type
_entity.pdbx_description
1 polymer ?
#
loop_
_entity_poly.entity_id
_entity_poly.type
_entity_poly.pdbx_seq_one_letter_code
_entity_poly.pdbx_strand_id
1 'polypeptide(L)'
;MSVPTIKHVRAFTLRGGGADYHDQADGHWIDDHIATPMSKYPEYRQSRRSFGINVLGTLVVEIEDSAGNVGFAVTTGGEPAAYIVEKHLARFLEGAKVTDIEKIWDQMYLSSQYYGRKGLVINTISGIDLALWDLLGKVRQEPVHQLLGGAVRDELQFYATGARPDLAQKMGFIGGKLPLHHGPAEGEEGLRKNLEELAVMRERVGKDFWLMLDCWMSLDLNYATKLAHGAQELGLKGIEEALSPDDYWGYAELRKNVPKGMLVTTGEHEATRWGFRMLLEMGCCDIIQPDVNWCGGV
;
A
#
# COMPACT_ATOMS: atom_id res chain seq x y z
N MET A 1 36.47 12.91 -0.45
CA MET A 1 35.64 13.92 -1.16
C MET A 1 34.66 14.47 -0.15
N SER A 2 34.33 15.79 -0.22
CA SER A 2 33.30 16.38 0.63
C SER A 2 31.95 15.83 0.22
N VAL A 3 31.06 15.57 1.21
CA VAL A 3 29.68 15.16 0.94
C VAL A 3 28.96 16.31 0.23
N PRO A 4 28.33 16.07 -0.94
CA PRO A 4 27.60 17.12 -1.66
C PRO A 4 26.37 17.59 -0.85
N THR A 5 25.95 18.83 -1.14
CA THR A 5 24.72 19.41 -0.59
C THR A 5 23.62 19.40 -1.65
N ILE A 6 22.38 19.34 -1.20
CA ILE A 6 21.22 19.44 -2.09
C ILE A 6 21.14 20.87 -2.64
N LYS A 7 21.01 20.98 -3.95
CA LYS A 7 20.96 22.24 -4.66
C LYS A 7 19.55 22.66 -5.02
N HIS A 8 18.76 21.72 -5.55
CA HIS A 8 17.39 21.98 -5.99
C HIS A 8 16.49 20.78 -5.70
N VAL A 9 15.25 21.08 -5.35
CA VAL A 9 14.16 20.11 -5.24
C VAL A 9 13.07 20.52 -6.21
N ARG A 10 12.65 19.61 -7.07
CA ARG A 10 11.58 19.82 -8.05
C ARG A 10 10.49 18.78 -7.82
N ALA A 11 9.24 19.21 -7.95
CA ALA A 11 8.09 18.33 -7.88
C ALA A 11 7.16 18.61 -9.06
N PHE A 12 6.79 17.59 -9.78
CA PHE A 12 5.88 17.71 -10.90
C PHE A 12 4.94 16.53 -11.01
N THR A 13 3.84 16.74 -11.69
CA THR A 13 2.81 15.72 -11.86
C THR A 13 2.88 15.12 -13.25
N LEU A 14 2.69 13.82 -13.33
CA LEU A 14 2.44 13.18 -14.61
C LEU A 14 0.92 13.12 -14.80
N ARG A 15 0.44 13.81 -15.83
CA ARG A 15 -0.93 13.64 -16.28
C ARG A 15 -0.95 12.46 -17.24
N GLY A 16 -1.53 11.36 -16.81
CA GLY A 16 -1.91 10.29 -17.74
C GLY A 16 -2.93 10.82 -18.74
N GLY A 17 -2.79 10.48 -20.00
CA GLY A 17 -3.69 10.93 -21.09
C GLY A 17 -5.01 10.18 -21.13
N GLY A 18 -5.56 9.72 -20.01
CA GLY A 18 -6.81 8.98 -19.92
C GLY A 18 -7.78 9.54 -18.88
N ALA A 19 -9.06 9.20 -19.03
CA ALA A 19 -10.04 9.28 -17.98
C ALA A 19 -9.53 8.56 -16.73
N ASP A 20 -10.13 8.82 -15.59
CA ASP A 20 -9.87 8.07 -14.36
C ASP A 20 -9.79 6.58 -14.73
N TYR A 21 -8.72 5.90 -14.34
CA TYR A 21 -8.52 4.51 -14.72
C TYR A 21 -9.64 3.59 -14.23
N HIS A 22 -10.45 4.05 -13.31
CA HIS A 22 -11.70 3.41 -12.89
C HIS A 22 -12.82 3.51 -13.92
N ASP A 23 -12.74 4.44 -14.87
CA ASP A 23 -13.69 4.57 -15.97
C ASP A 23 -13.28 3.75 -17.21
N GLN A 24 -12.15 3.08 -17.18
CA GLN A 24 -11.71 2.19 -18.25
C GLN A 24 -12.46 0.86 -18.15
N ALA A 25 -13.41 0.66 -19.06
CA ALA A 25 -14.33 -0.46 -19.03
C ALA A 25 -13.62 -1.72 -19.38
N ASP A 26 -12.73 -2.11 -20.00
CA ASP A 26 -12.32 -3.46 -20.35
C ASP A 26 -10.84 -3.80 -20.00
N GLY A 27 -10.65 -4.82 -19.19
CA GLY A 27 -9.38 -5.53 -19.05
C GLY A 27 -8.44 -5.01 -17.96
N HIS A 28 -8.93 -4.16 -17.04
CA HIS A 28 -8.15 -3.81 -15.87
C HIS A 28 -8.01 -5.05 -14.96
N TRP A 29 -6.82 -5.27 -14.40
CA TRP A 29 -6.54 -6.38 -13.49
C TRP A 29 -7.36 -6.33 -12.19
N ILE A 30 -7.88 -5.17 -11.84
CA ILE A 30 -8.84 -4.97 -10.76
C ILE A 30 -10.22 -4.79 -11.38
N ASP A 31 -11.11 -5.73 -11.07
CA ASP A 31 -12.50 -5.70 -11.48
C ASP A 31 -13.21 -4.48 -10.88
N ASP A 32 -14.13 -3.87 -11.63
CA ASP A 32 -14.99 -2.77 -11.17
C ASP A 32 -15.92 -3.19 -10.01
N HIS A 33 -16.06 -4.48 -9.78
CA HIS A 33 -16.98 -5.04 -8.79
C HIS A 33 -16.36 -5.33 -7.41
N ILE A 34 -15.20 -4.81 -7.11
CA ILE A 34 -14.59 -5.00 -5.78
C ILE A 34 -15.37 -4.26 -4.69
N ALA A 35 -15.56 -4.91 -3.55
CA ALA A 35 -16.11 -4.28 -2.36
C ALA A 35 -15.14 -3.20 -1.83
N THR A 36 -15.70 -2.05 -1.43
CA THR A 36 -14.97 -0.93 -0.84
C THR A 36 -15.69 -0.44 0.42
N PRO A 37 -15.10 0.43 1.24
CA PRO A 37 -15.82 1.05 2.35
C PRO A 37 -17.11 1.78 1.93
N MET A 38 -17.20 2.21 0.66
CA MET A 38 -18.39 2.86 0.10
C MET A 38 -19.50 1.88 -0.29
N SER A 39 -19.22 0.57 -0.36
CA SER A 39 -20.20 -0.45 -0.78
C SER A 39 -21.38 -0.63 0.19
N LYS A 40 -21.32 -0.02 1.38
CA LYS A 40 -22.45 0.09 2.29
C LYS A 40 -23.60 0.94 1.71
N TYR A 41 -23.30 1.84 0.78
CA TYR A 41 -24.31 2.68 0.09
C TYR A 41 -24.75 1.96 -1.19
N PRO A 42 -26.08 1.83 -1.44
CA PRO A 42 -26.59 1.06 -2.57
C PRO A 42 -26.04 1.50 -3.93
N GLU A 43 -25.90 2.81 -4.14
CA GLU A 43 -25.43 3.41 -5.38
C GLU A 43 -23.96 3.16 -5.69
N TYR A 44 -23.16 2.78 -4.67
CA TYR A 44 -21.71 2.48 -4.81
C TYR A 44 -21.35 1.03 -4.53
N ARG A 45 -22.36 0.16 -4.35
CA ARG A 45 -22.16 -1.21 -3.91
C ARG A 45 -21.28 -2.04 -4.84
N GLN A 46 -21.39 -1.81 -6.13
CA GLN A 46 -20.67 -2.53 -7.17
C GLN A 46 -19.82 -1.60 -8.05
N SER A 47 -19.35 -0.49 -7.49
CA SER A 47 -18.58 0.49 -8.24
C SER A 47 -17.50 1.11 -7.38
N ARG A 48 -16.28 1.18 -7.92
CA ARG A 48 -15.15 1.88 -7.31
C ARG A 48 -15.13 3.38 -7.61
N ARG A 49 -16.06 3.88 -8.42
CA ARG A 49 -16.08 5.29 -8.89
C ARG A 49 -16.05 6.34 -7.79
N SER A 50 -16.56 6.00 -6.60
CA SER A 50 -16.52 6.89 -5.44
C SER A 50 -15.21 6.83 -4.65
N PHE A 51 -14.33 5.87 -4.96
CA PHE A 51 -13.10 5.66 -4.22
C PHE A 51 -11.94 6.34 -4.95
N GLY A 52 -11.50 7.48 -4.44
CA GLY A 52 -10.64 8.42 -5.14
C GLY A 52 -9.15 8.04 -5.23
N ILE A 53 -8.80 6.77 -5.36
CA ILE A 53 -7.39 6.31 -5.33
C ILE A 53 -6.50 7.01 -6.35
N ASN A 54 -7.02 7.33 -7.53
CA ASN A 54 -6.26 8.02 -8.60
C ASN A 54 -6.64 9.47 -8.82
N VAL A 55 -7.59 9.99 -8.04
CA VAL A 55 -8.08 11.37 -8.20
C VAL A 55 -6.96 12.40 -8.11
N LEU A 56 -5.99 12.16 -7.25
CA LEU A 56 -4.88 13.09 -7.04
C LEU A 56 -3.79 12.98 -8.12
N GLY A 57 -3.64 11.82 -8.75
CA GLY A 57 -2.62 11.57 -9.78
C GLY A 57 -1.23 11.27 -9.21
N THR A 58 -0.27 11.17 -10.12
CA THR A 58 1.10 10.80 -9.82
C THR A 58 1.94 12.03 -9.50
N LEU A 59 2.76 11.93 -8.44
CA LEU A 59 3.82 12.88 -8.11
C LEU A 59 5.18 12.31 -8.50
N VAL A 60 6.01 13.10 -9.15
CA VAL A 60 7.45 12.85 -9.33
C VAL A 60 8.21 13.87 -8.51
N VAL A 61 9.13 13.40 -7.68
CA VAL A 61 10.09 14.23 -6.94
C VAL A 61 11.47 14.02 -7.50
N GLU A 62 12.16 15.10 -7.78
CA GLU A 62 13.53 15.14 -8.31
C GLU A 62 14.40 16.02 -7.42
N ILE A 63 15.56 15.51 -6.99
CA ILE A 63 16.49 16.18 -6.09
C ILE A 63 17.87 16.20 -6.75
N GLU A 64 18.39 17.41 -7.03
CA GLU A 64 19.72 17.63 -7.61
C GLU A 64 20.70 18.06 -6.51
N ASP A 65 21.91 17.47 -6.49
CA ASP A 65 22.98 17.88 -5.60
C ASP A 65 23.92 18.90 -6.23
N SER A 66 24.86 19.43 -5.44
CA SER A 66 25.88 20.40 -5.88
C SER A 66 26.92 19.84 -6.86
N ALA A 67 26.98 18.52 -7.03
CA ALA A 67 27.86 17.84 -7.98
C ALA A 67 27.13 17.46 -9.27
N GLY A 68 25.83 17.71 -9.39
CA GLY A 68 25.00 17.41 -10.57
C GLY A 68 24.42 16.00 -10.58
N ASN A 69 24.48 15.24 -9.46
CA ASN A 69 23.76 14.00 -9.37
C ASN A 69 22.28 14.29 -9.13
N VAL A 70 21.41 13.44 -9.70
CA VAL A 70 19.96 13.59 -9.59
C VAL A 70 19.36 12.30 -9.04
N GLY A 71 18.70 12.39 -7.88
CA GLY A 71 17.83 11.36 -7.32
C GLY A 71 16.38 11.66 -7.68
N PHE A 72 15.59 10.62 -7.90
CA PHE A 72 14.17 10.79 -8.18
C PHE A 72 13.32 9.66 -7.57
N ALA A 73 12.06 9.98 -7.34
CA ALA A 73 11.05 9.00 -6.94
C ALA A 73 9.69 9.32 -7.55
N VAL A 74 8.86 8.31 -7.63
CA VAL A 74 7.47 8.40 -8.07
C VAL A 74 6.58 7.93 -6.95
N THR A 75 5.57 8.73 -6.60
CA THR A 75 4.57 8.40 -5.60
C THR A 75 3.20 8.95 -6.01
N THR A 76 2.22 8.85 -5.14
CA THR A 76 0.88 9.41 -5.33
C THR A 76 0.76 10.79 -4.71
N GLY A 77 -0.28 11.55 -5.12
CA GLY A 77 -0.62 12.82 -4.50
C GLY A 77 -0.74 13.99 -5.47
N GLY A 78 -0.25 13.84 -6.70
CA GLY A 78 -0.42 14.78 -7.81
C GLY A 78 -0.11 16.25 -7.49
N GLU A 79 -0.91 17.17 -8.04
CA GLU A 79 -0.70 18.62 -7.85
C GLU A 79 -0.73 19.08 -6.38
N PRO A 80 -1.63 18.58 -5.51
CA PRO A 80 -1.58 18.95 -4.10
C PRO A 80 -0.28 18.57 -3.41
N ALA A 81 0.27 17.38 -3.71
CA ALA A 81 1.55 16.95 -3.16
C ALA A 81 2.71 17.78 -3.71
N ALA A 82 2.74 18.07 -5.02
CA ALA A 82 3.73 18.95 -5.64
C ALA A 82 3.74 20.33 -4.97
N TYR A 83 2.56 20.90 -4.72
CA TYR A 83 2.42 22.15 -3.98
C TYR A 83 3.03 22.07 -2.57
N ILE A 84 2.79 20.98 -1.83
CA ILE A 84 3.35 20.79 -0.49
C ILE A 84 4.87 20.70 -0.55
N VAL A 85 5.45 19.98 -1.52
CA VAL A 85 6.91 19.94 -1.74
C VAL A 85 7.44 21.34 -1.94
N GLU A 86 6.95 22.05 -2.96
CA GLU A 86 7.51 23.33 -3.37
C GLU A 86 7.29 24.45 -2.35
N LYS A 87 6.13 24.51 -1.72
CA LYS A 87 5.76 25.62 -0.83
C LYS A 87 6.16 25.40 0.62
N HIS A 88 6.35 24.14 1.02
CA HIS A 88 6.69 23.87 2.40
C HIS A 88 7.95 23.03 2.58
N LEU A 89 8.04 21.83 1.99
CA LEU A 89 9.04 20.84 2.39
C LEU A 89 10.44 21.10 1.79
N ALA A 90 10.54 21.63 0.57
CA ALA A 90 11.82 21.88 -0.10
C ALA A 90 12.82 22.70 0.74
N ARG A 91 12.32 23.59 1.59
CA ARG A 91 13.16 24.43 2.47
C ARG A 91 14.04 23.67 3.46
N PHE A 92 13.67 22.41 3.78
CA PHE A 92 14.45 21.57 4.69
C PHE A 92 15.53 20.77 3.96
N LEU A 93 15.43 20.70 2.63
CA LEU A 93 16.34 19.96 1.78
C LEU A 93 17.44 20.86 1.20
N GLU A 94 17.06 22.01 0.63
CA GLU A 94 18.01 22.89 -0.06
C GLU A 94 19.10 23.38 0.90
N GLY A 95 20.36 23.12 0.54
CA GLY A 95 21.53 23.40 1.38
C GLY A 95 21.89 22.29 2.37
N ALA A 96 21.03 21.33 2.63
CA ALA A 96 21.33 20.17 3.49
C ALA A 96 22.32 19.22 2.79
N LYS A 97 23.04 18.42 3.57
CA LYS A 97 23.88 17.36 3.03
C LYS A 97 23.02 16.22 2.53
N VAL A 98 23.40 15.59 1.42
CA VAL A 98 22.72 14.40 0.88
C VAL A 98 22.63 13.25 1.92
N THR A 99 23.55 13.20 2.88
CA THR A 99 23.57 12.18 3.94
C THR A 99 22.61 12.45 5.10
N ASP A 100 22.01 13.62 5.18
CA ASP A 100 21.19 14.05 6.34
C ASP A 100 19.73 13.55 6.22
N ILE A 101 19.47 12.38 5.61
CA ILE A 101 18.14 11.85 5.27
C ILE A 101 17.22 11.83 6.49
N GLU A 102 17.64 11.17 7.58
CA GLU A 102 16.84 11.08 8.81
C GLU A 102 16.50 12.45 9.43
N LYS A 103 17.46 13.37 9.41
CA LYS A 103 17.25 14.74 9.91
C LYS A 103 16.24 15.49 9.04
N ILE A 104 16.36 15.38 7.71
CA ILE A 104 15.44 16.00 6.76
C ILE A 104 14.04 15.43 6.96
N TRP A 105 13.93 14.10 7.08
CA TRP A 105 12.68 13.42 7.35
C TRP A 105 12.00 13.94 8.62
N ASP A 106 12.74 14.01 9.73
CA ASP A 106 12.24 14.49 11.01
C ASP A 106 11.74 15.95 10.93
N GLN A 107 12.49 16.82 10.24
CA GLN A 107 12.11 18.20 10.00
C GLN A 107 10.81 18.31 9.16
N MET A 108 10.68 17.53 8.09
CA MET A 108 9.49 17.49 7.28
C MET A 108 8.28 17.00 8.07
N TYR A 109 8.45 15.92 8.83
CA TYR A 109 7.39 15.35 9.65
C TYR A 109 6.94 16.31 10.76
N LEU A 110 7.87 16.82 11.56
CA LEU A 110 7.56 17.73 12.67
C LEU A 110 6.88 19.01 12.19
N SER A 111 7.35 19.58 11.08
CA SER A 111 6.78 20.82 10.53
C SER A 111 5.39 20.65 9.95
N SER A 112 5.02 19.41 9.55
CA SER A 112 3.73 19.10 8.93
C SER A 112 2.72 18.44 9.87
N GLN A 113 3.09 18.14 11.12
CA GLN A 113 2.21 17.48 12.11
C GLN A 113 0.86 18.18 12.30
N TYR A 114 0.83 19.48 12.11
CA TYR A 114 -0.39 20.28 12.23
C TYR A 114 -1.45 19.89 11.18
N TYR A 115 -1.05 19.57 9.95
CA TYR A 115 -1.97 19.33 8.84
C TYR A 115 -1.79 17.97 8.14
N GLY A 116 -0.81 17.16 8.55
CA GLY A 116 -0.58 15.89 7.88
C GLY A 116 0.22 14.88 8.69
N ARG A 117 -0.48 13.96 9.36
CA ARG A 117 0.13 12.83 10.09
C ARG A 117 -0.10 11.49 9.41
N LYS A 118 -1.05 11.42 8.48
CA LYS A 118 -1.39 10.28 7.62
C LYS A 118 -1.80 10.80 6.23
N GLY A 119 -1.89 9.93 5.27
CA GLY A 119 -2.38 10.23 3.93
C GLY A 119 -1.45 11.16 3.14
N LEU A 120 -2.03 12.12 2.43
CA LEU A 120 -1.34 12.91 1.39
C LEU A 120 0.02 13.48 1.79
N VAL A 121 0.14 14.01 2.99
CA VAL A 121 1.41 14.63 3.44
C VAL A 121 2.48 13.57 3.66
N ILE A 122 2.12 12.43 4.25
CA ILE A 122 3.07 11.34 4.48
C ILE A 122 3.47 10.70 3.13
N ASN A 123 2.54 10.55 2.20
CA ASN A 123 2.86 10.11 0.83
C ASN A 123 3.84 11.07 0.15
N THR A 124 3.66 12.39 0.37
CA THR A 124 4.58 13.41 -0.13
C THR A 124 5.97 13.28 0.49
N ILE A 125 6.04 13.10 1.81
CA ILE A 125 7.30 12.84 2.52
C ILE A 125 7.96 11.55 2.01
N SER A 126 7.18 10.49 1.78
CA SER A 126 7.66 9.25 1.18
C SER A 126 8.38 9.48 -0.15
N GLY A 127 7.76 10.25 -1.05
CA GLY A 127 8.37 10.57 -2.36
C GLY A 127 9.69 11.33 -2.22
N ILE A 128 9.78 12.26 -1.29
CA ILE A 128 11.03 12.99 -1.00
C ILE A 128 12.09 12.04 -0.42
N ASP A 129 11.71 11.23 0.55
CA ASP A 129 12.62 10.28 1.20
C ASP A 129 13.20 9.27 0.20
N LEU A 130 12.36 8.68 -0.64
CA LEU A 130 12.79 7.77 -1.69
C LEU A 130 13.74 8.43 -2.70
N ALA A 131 13.47 9.70 -3.08
CA ALA A 131 14.37 10.45 -3.96
C ALA A 131 15.72 10.76 -3.29
N LEU A 132 15.75 10.97 -1.95
CA LEU A 132 16.98 11.14 -1.18
C LEU A 132 17.81 9.85 -1.13
N TRP A 133 17.16 8.69 -0.91
CA TRP A 133 17.84 7.39 -0.94
C TRP A 133 18.40 7.06 -2.32
N ASP A 134 17.65 7.35 -3.40
CA ASP A 134 18.14 7.19 -4.77
C ASP A 134 19.35 8.11 -5.05
N LEU A 135 19.28 9.39 -4.62
CA LEU A 135 20.39 10.32 -4.73
C LEU A 135 21.62 9.85 -3.98
N LEU A 136 21.46 9.42 -2.73
CA LEU A 136 22.57 8.92 -1.92
C LEU A 136 23.20 7.67 -2.55
N GLY A 137 22.38 6.75 -3.08
CA GLY A 137 22.85 5.58 -3.81
C GLY A 137 23.71 5.94 -5.01
N LYS A 138 23.31 6.94 -5.80
CA LYS A 138 24.08 7.46 -6.94
C LYS A 138 25.37 8.14 -6.52
N VAL A 139 25.34 8.96 -5.46
CA VAL A 139 26.54 9.60 -4.89
C VAL A 139 27.55 8.56 -4.37
N ARG A 140 27.07 7.48 -3.76
CA ARG A 140 27.91 6.41 -3.22
C ARG A 140 28.26 5.36 -4.25
N GLN A 141 27.58 5.33 -5.40
CA GLN A 141 27.64 4.25 -6.41
C GLN A 141 27.30 2.88 -5.80
N GLU A 142 26.31 2.87 -4.91
CA GLU A 142 25.84 1.68 -4.21
C GLU A 142 24.31 1.60 -4.32
N PRO A 143 23.74 0.40 -4.51
CA PRO A 143 22.28 0.24 -4.49
C PRO A 143 21.75 0.44 -3.05
N VAL A 144 20.49 0.89 -2.93
CA VAL A 144 19.91 1.25 -1.64
C VAL A 144 19.98 0.11 -0.62
N HIS A 145 19.78 -1.15 -1.03
CA HIS A 145 19.89 -2.28 -0.10
C HIS A 145 21.28 -2.43 0.52
N GLN A 146 22.36 -2.02 -0.16
CA GLN A 146 23.71 -1.99 0.41
C GLN A 146 23.86 -0.85 1.43
N LEU A 147 23.27 0.30 1.16
CA LEU A 147 23.21 1.43 2.10
C LEU A 147 22.47 1.05 3.39
N LEU A 148 21.50 0.16 3.30
CA LEU A 148 20.71 -0.37 4.43
C LEU A 148 21.37 -1.55 5.16
N GLY A 149 22.60 -1.93 4.79
CA GLY A 149 23.35 -2.96 5.48
C GLY A 149 23.53 -4.28 4.71
N GLY A 150 23.07 -4.33 3.45
CA GLY A 150 23.28 -5.47 2.55
C GLY A 150 22.11 -6.46 2.49
N ALA A 151 22.15 -7.32 1.50
CA ALA A 151 21.13 -8.35 1.31
C ALA A 151 21.30 -9.48 2.31
N VAL A 152 20.21 -9.89 2.96
CA VAL A 152 20.16 -11.07 3.85
C VAL A 152 19.59 -12.30 3.15
N ARG A 153 19.12 -12.14 1.91
CA ARG A 153 18.61 -13.20 1.03
C ARG A 153 18.97 -12.86 -0.41
N ASP A 154 19.29 -13.87 -1.20
CA ASP A 154 19.59 -13.71 -2.63
C ASP A 154 18.33 -13.68 -3.48
N GLU A 155 17.26 -14.34 -3.01
CA GLU A 155 15.97 -14.46 -3.71
C GLU A 155 14.80 -14.20 -2.75
N LEU A 156 13.72 -13.60 -3.30
CA LEU A 156 12.45 -13.40 -2.62
C LEU A 156 11.34 -14.15 -3.34
N GLN A 157 10.46 -14.76 -2.57
CA GLN A 157 9.25 -15.37 -3.10
C GLN A 157 8.13 -14.34 -3.16
N PHE A 158 7.34 -14.37 -4.22
CA PHE A 158 6.25 -13.44 -4.46
C PHE A 158 4.91 -14.16 -4.63
N TYR A 159 3.84 -13.53 -4.18
CA TYR A 159 2.48 -13.80 -4.62
C TYR A 159 1.98 -12.65 -5.48
N ALA A 160 0.97 -12.89 -6.30
CA ALA A 160 0.39 -11.90 -7.19
C ALA A 160 -1.00 -11.47 -6.73
N THR A 161 -1.29 -10.18 -6.80
CA THR A 161 -2.63 -9.63 -6.57
C THR A 161 -3.38 -9.53 -7.91
N GLY A 162 -4.63 -9.95 -7.95
CA GLY A 162 -5.51 -9.78 -9.10
C GLY A 162 -6.54 -10.90 -9.23
N ALA A 163 -7.46 -10.74 -10.19
CA ALA A 163 -8.58 -11.65 -10.44
C ALA A 163 -8.18 -13.05 -10.97
N ARG A 164 -6.89 -13.25 -11.29
CA ARG A 164 -6.43 -14.47 -11.98
C ARG A 164 -5.26 -15.18 -11.27
N PRO A 165 -5.45 -15.68 -10.02
CA PRO A 165 -4.47 -16.51 -9.32
C PRO A 165 -4.01 -17.73 -10.11
N ASP A 166 -4.88 -18.29 -10.96
CA ASP A 166 -4.55 -19.40 -11.85
C ASP A 166 -3.49 -19.05 -12.93
N LEU A 167 -3.44 -17.81 -13.37
CA LEU A 167 -2.36 -17.31 -14.23
C LEU A 167 -1.08 -17.05 -13.42
N ALA A 168 -1.20 -16.46 -12.24
CA ALA A 168 -0.07 -16.25 -11.33
C ALA A 168 0.65 -17.57 -11.01
N GLN A 169 -0.11 -18.65 -10.76
CA GLN A 169 0.45 -19.99 -10.56
C GLN A 169 1.27 -20.47 -11.76
N LYS A 170 0.74 -20.29 -12.98
CA LYS A 170 1.46 -20.66 -14.23
C LYS A 170 2.73 -19.84 -14.45
N MET A 171 2.79 -18.62 -13.88
CA MET A 171 3.97 -17.74 -13.94
C MET A 171 5.00 -18.06 -12.85
N GLY A 172 4.72 -19.01 -11.94
CA GLY A 172 5.64 -19.43 -10.90
C GLY A 172 5.54 -18.65 -9.58
N PHE A 173 4.51 -17.83 -9.38
CA PHE A 173 4.23 -17.23 -8.08
C PHE A 173 3.82 -18.29 -7.06
N ILE A 174 4.16 -18.06 -5.77
CA ILE A 174 3.82 -19.01 -4.69
C ILE A 174 2.37 -18.93 -4.24
N GLY A 175 1.66 -17.84 -4.61
CA GLY A 175 0.29 -17.58 -4.23
C GLY A 175 -0.37 -16.53 -5.08
N GLY A 176 -1.66 -16.35 -4.86
CA GLY A 176 -2.47 -15.33 -5.48
C GLY A 176 -3.47 -14.73 -4.51
N LYS A 177 -3.70 -13.43 -4.62
CA LYS A 177 -4.64 -12.68 -3.80
C LYS A 177 -5.80 -12.20 -4.67
N LEU A 178 -7.00 -12.67 -4.34
CA LEU A 178 -8.24 -12.32 -5.03
C LEU A 178 -8.87 -11.06 -4.43
N PRO A 179 -9.42 -10.15 -5.24
CA PRO A 179 -10.27 -9.09 -4.74
C PRO A 179 -11.59 -9.66 -4.19
N LEU A 180 -12.09 -9.10 -3.10
CA LEU A 180 -13.40 -9.44 -2.54
C LEU A 180 -14.49 -8.63 -3.23
N HIS A 181 -15.56 -9.29 -3.70
CA HIS A 181 -16.63 -8.61 -4.47
C HIS A 181 -17.81 -8.15 -3.61
N HIS A 182 -18.14 -8.88 -2.54
CA HIS A 182 -19.34 -8.62 -1.76
C HIS A 182 -19.03 -8.24 -0.32
N GLY A 183 -19.64 -7.16 0.17
CA GLY A 183 -19.44 -6.65 1.52
C GLY A 183 -20.64 -6.87 2.45
N PRO A 184 -20.54 -6.36 3.71
CA PRO A 184 -21.57 -6.56 4.76
C PRO A 184 -22.97 -6.10 4.37
N ALA A 185 -23.10 -5.08 3.51
CA ALA A 185 -24.39 -4.56 3.06
C ALA A 185 -25.20 -5.57 2.22
N GLU A 186 -24.56 -6.64 1.73
CA GLU A 186 -25.20 -7.71 0.98
C GLU A 186 -25.55 -8.93 1.87
N GLY A 187 -25.21 -8.86 3.16
CA GLY A 187 -25.58 -9.85 4.15
C GLY A 187 -25.08 -11.27 3.84
N GLU A 188 -25.86 -12.27 4.22
CA GLU A 188 -25.53 -13.69 4.06
C GLU A 188 -25.44 -14.11 2.58
N GLU A 189 -26.18 -13.45 1.69
CA GLU A 189 -26.12 -13.72 0.26
C GLU A 189 -24.79 -13.28 -0.35
N GLY A 190 -24.28 -12.10 0.04
CA GLY A 190 -22.94 -11.65 -0.37
C GLY A 190 -21.83 -12.57 0.15
N LEU A 191 -21.95 -13.00 1.41
CA LEU A 191 -21.02 -13.95 2.02
C LEU A 191 -20.99 -15.27 1.25
N ARG A 192 -22.15 -15.83 0.92
CA ARG A 192 -22.27 -17.07 0.13
C ARG A 192 -21.57 -16.94 -1.23
N LYS A 193 -21.82 -15.84 -1.94
CA LYS A 193 -21.19 -15.57 -3.26
C LYS A 193 -19.67 -15.48 -3.17
N ASN A 194 -19.13 -14.76 -2.19
CA ASN A 194 -17.68 -14.70 -1.98
C ASN A 194 -17.08 -16.10 -1.76
N LEU A 195 -17.74 -16.95 -0.97
CA LEU A 195 -17.26 -18.30 -0.73
C LEU A 195 -17.36 -19.19 -1.98
N GLU A 196 -18.38 -19.03 -2.81
CA GLU A 196 -18.53 -19.74 -4.08
C GLU A 196 -17.43 -19.33 -5.08
N GLU A 197 -17.13 -18.04 -5.21
CA GLU A 197 -16.04 -17.54 -6.06
C GLU A 197 -14.69 -18.08 -5.60
N LEU A 198 -14.45 -18.08 -4.28
CA LEU A 198 -13.23 -18.65 -3.72
C LEU A 198 -13.13 -20.15 -3.98
N ALA A 199 -14.24 -20.91 -3.87
CA ALA A 199 -14.28 -22.34 -4.15
C ALA A 199 -13.93 -22.64 -5.63
N VAL A 200 -14.51 -21.87 -6.57
CA VAL A 200 -14.19 -21.98 -8.00
C VAL A 200 -12.71 -21.74 -8.28
N MET A 201 -12.12 -20.73 -7.62
CA MET A 201 -10.69 -20.45 -7.80
C MET A 201 -9.83 -21.54 -7.15
N ARG A 202 -10.23 -22.07 -5.98
CA ARG A 202 -9.55 -23.18 -5.31
C ARG A 202 -9.49 -24.43 -6.19
N GLU A 203 -10.59 -24.76 -6.87
CA GLU A 203 -10.60 -25.87 -7.84
C GLU A 203 -9.60 -25.68 -8.98
N ARG A 204 -9.46 -24.44 -9.47
CA ARG A 204 -8.54 -24.13 -10.58
C ARG A 204 -7.06 -24.23 -10.21
N VAL A 205 -6.70 -23.77 -9.00
CA VAL A 205 -5.29 -23.69 -8.57
C VAL A 205 -4.83 -24.89 -7.74
N GLY A 206 -5.76 -25.76 -7.33
CA GLY A 206 -5.46 -26.92 -6.48
C GLY A 206 -5.25 -26.52 -5.00
N LYS A 207 -5.07 -27.51 -4.15
CA LYS A 207 -5.06 -27.34 -2.68
C LYS A 207 -3.80 -26.68 -2.11
N ASP A 208 -2.68 -26.79 -2.82
CA ASP A 208 -1.36 -26.41 -2.29
C ASP A 208 -0.96 -24.96 -2.65
N PHE A 209 -1.66 -24.34 -3.59
CA PHE A 209 -1.40 -22.97 -3.98
C PHE A 209 -1.99 -21.99 -2.95
N TRP A 210 -1.21 -21.02 -2.50
CA TRP A 210 -1.69 -20.04 -1.52
C TRP A 210 -2.73 -19.13 -2.14
N LEU A 211 -3.94 -19.17 -1.60
CA LEU A 211 -4.99 -18.20 -1.92
C LEU A 211 -5.23 -17.28 -0.73
N MET A 212 -5.34 -16.01 -1.03
CA MET A 212 -5.66 -14.96 -0.07
C MET A 212 -6.80 -14.10 -0.63
N LEU A 213 -7.52 -13.41 0.24
CA LEU A 213 -8.55 -12.43 -0.12
C LEU A 213 -8.09 -11.03 0.26
N ASP A 214 -8.24 -10.10 -0.68
CA ASP A 214 -8.09 -8.68 -0.46
C ASP A 214 -9.48 -8.09 -0.20
N CYS A 215 -9.70 -7.67 1.02
CA CYS A 215 -11.00 -7.13 1.45
C CYS A 215 -11.06 -5.60 1.37
N TRP A 216 -9.94 -4.98 1.11
CA TRP A 216 -9.76 -3.56 0.89
C TRP A 216 -10.62 -2.66 1.79
N MET A 217 -10.50 -2.89 3.10
CA MET A 217 -11.15 -2.12 4.17
C MET A 217 -12.69 -2.17 4.16
N SER A 218 -13.30 -3.12 3.44
CA SER A 218 -14.74 -3.10 3.14
C SER A 218 -15.62 -3.79 4.18
N LEU A 219 -15.04 -4.54 5.13
CA LEU A 219 -15.79 -5.39 6.03
C LEU A 219 -15.94 -4.78 7.43
N ASP A 220 -16.91 -5.32 8.17
CA ASP A 220 -16.95 -5.23 9.62
C ASP A 220 -16.41 -6.52 10.27
N LEU A 221 -16.15 -6.46 11.58
CA LEU A 221 -15.58 -7.58 12.33
C LEU A 221 -16.43 -8.86 12.24
N ASN A 222 -17.77 -8.73 12.31
CA ASN A 222 -18.67 -9.87 12.26
C ASN A 222 -18.62 -10.56 10.89
N TYR A 223 -18.71 -9.78 9.82
CA TYR A 223 -18.66 -10.32 8.46
C TYR A 223 -17.28 -10.93 8.15
N ALA A 224 -16.19 -10.24 8.53
CA ALA A 224 -14.83 -10.75 8.36
C ALA A 224 -14.61 -12.08 9.09
N THR A 225 -15.11 -12.20 10.32
CA THR A 225 -15.04 -13.45 11.10
C THR A 225 -15.83 -14.57 10.43
N LYS A 226 -17.06 -14.32 9.98
CA LYS A 226 -17.88 -15.31 9.26
C LYS A 226 -17.21 -15.76 7.96
N LEU A 227 -16.66 -14.81 7.18
CA LEU A 227 -15.94 -15.10 5.95
C LEU A 227 -14.73 -15.99 6.22
N ALA A 228 -13.93 -15.66 7.23
CA ALA A 228 -12.75 -16.44 7.60
C ALA A 228 -13.12 -17.88 7.95
N HIS A 229 -14.17 -18.09 8.77
CA HIS A 229 -14.62 -19.43 9.14
C HIS A 229 -15.25 -20.18 7.95
N GLY A 230 -16.04 -19.52 7.12
CA GLY A 230 -16.61 -20.14 5.91
C GLY A 230 -15.55 -20.56 4.89
N ALA A 231 -14.43 -19.83 4.81
CA ALA A 231 -13.33 -20.13 3.92
C ALA A 231 -12.32 -21.17 4.46
N GLN A 232 -12.50 -21.67 5.68
CA GLN A 232 -11.56 -22.59 6.33
C GLN A 232 -11.36 -23.88 5.52
N GLU A 233 -12.43 -24.54 5.12
CA GLU A 233 -12.39 -25.78 4.34
C GLU A 233 -11.86 -25.57 2.92
N LEU A 234 -11.90 -24.33 2.42
CA LEU A 234 -11.32 -23.96 1.14
C LEU A 234 -9.81 -23.69 1.25
N GLY A 235 -9.22 -23.81 2.43
CA GLY A 235 -7.80 -23.63 2.65
C GLY A 235 -7.31 -22.22 2.35
N LEU A 236 -8.14 -21.19 2.65
CA LEU A 236 -7.75 -19.81 2.54
C LEU A 236 -6.55 -19.51 3.44
N LYS A 237 -5.48 -18.96 2.86
CA LYS A 237 -4.22 -18.70 3.59
C LYS A 237 -4.28 -17.45 4.44
N GLY A 238 -5.02 -16.44 4.00
CA GLY A 238 -5.12 -15.18 4.74
C GLY A 238 -6.15 -14.23 4.16
N ILE A 239 -6.49 -13.25 4.97
CA ILE A 239 -7.35 -12.12 4.63
C ILE A 239 -6.57 -10.82 4.85
N GLU A 240 -6.64 -9.94 3.87
CA GLU A 240 -5.95 -8.66 3.85
C GLU A 240 -6.94 -7.53 3.96
N GLU A 241 -6.56 -6.51 4.74
CA GLU A 241 -7.30 -5.27 4.92
C GLU A 241 -8.81 -5.45 5.12
N ALA A 242 -9.19 -6.39 6.00
CA ALA A 242 -10.60 -6.69 6.23
C ALA A 242 -11.37 -5.50 6.79
N LEU A 243 -10.77 -4.74 7.71
CA LEU A 243 -11.39 -3.64 8.45
C LEU A 243 -10.78 -2.29 8.08
N SER A 244 -11.40 -1.19 8.54
CA SER A 244 -10.79 0.14 8.44
C SER A 244 -9.36 0.15 9.01
N PRO A 245 -8.39 0.82 8.39
CA PRO A 245 -7.01 0.92 8.91
C PRO A 245 -6.92 1.53 10.30
N ASP A 246 -7.90 2.33 10.71
CA ASP A 246 -7.96 2.96 12.03
C ASP A 246 -8.58 2.05 13.11
N ASP A 247 -9.11 0.88 12.74
CA ASP A 247 -9.74 -0.06 13.70
C ASP A 247 -8.75 -1.08 14.26
N TYR A 248 -7.75 -0.61 14.99
CA TYR A 248 -6.75 -1.49 15.64
C TYR A 248 -7.38 -2.51 16.60
N TRP A 249 -8.44 -2.14 17.33
CA TRP A 249 -9.14 -3.05 18.25
C TRP A 249 -9.87 -4.14 17.51
N GLY A 250 -10.56 -3.80 16.42
CA GLY A 250 -11.20 -4.75 15.53
C GLY A 250 -10.22 -5.73 14.92
N TYR A 251 -9.07 -5.27 14.45
CA TYR A 251 -8.00 -6.12 13.92
C TYR A 251 -7.43 -7.06 14.99
N ALA A 252 -7.15 -6.56 16.19
CA ALA A 252 -6.67 -7.38 17.30
C ALA A 252 -7.67 -8.47 17.69
N GLU A 253 -8.97 -8.19 17.60
CA GLU A 253 -10.03 -9.16 17.86
C GLU A 253 -10.20 -10.14 16.69
N LEU A 254 -10.16 -9.65 15.44
CA LEU A 254 -10.25 -10.49 14.24
C LEU A 254 -9.14 -11.55 14.24
N ARG A 255 -7.90 -11.14 14.51
CA ARG A 255 -6.75 -12.06 14.55
C ARG A 255 -6.90 -13.19 15.56
N LYS A 256 -7.58 -12.95 16.67
CA LYS A 256 -7.89 -14.01 17.68
C LYS A 256 -8.98 -14.95 17.22
N ASN A 257 -9.88 -14.48 16.35
CA ASN A 257 -11.10 -15.20 15.97
C ASN A 257 -11.02 -15.88 14.60
N VAL A 258 -9.99 -15.63 13.80
CA VAL A 258 -9.80 -16.38 12.54
C VAL A 258 -9.39 -17.84 12.80
N PRO A 259 -9.71 -18.76 11.88
CA PRO A 259 -9.31 -20.17 12.00
C PRO A 259 -7.78 -20.32 12.16
N LYS A 260 -7.38 -21.32 12.95
CA LYS A 260 -5.95 -21.59 13.17
C LYS A 260 -5.22 -21.83 11.86
N GLY A 261 -4.16 -21.07 11.62
CA GLY A 261 -3.33 -21.15 10.42
C GLY A 261 -3.74 -20.21 9.30
N MET A 262 -4.86 -19.50 9.44
CA MET A 262 -5.21 -18.37 8.58
C MET A 262 -4.51 -17.13 9.12
N LEU A 263 -3.97 -16.30 8.20
CA LEU A 263 -3.20 -15.10 8.52
C LEU A 263 -4.07 -13.84 8.34
N VAL A 264 -3.91 -12.89 9.23
CA VAL A 264 -4.45 -11.54 9.08
C VAL A 264 -3.34 -10.63 8.62
N THR A 265 -3.57 -9.92 7.52
CA THR A 265 -2.61 -9.04 6.87
C THR A 265 -3.18 -7.63 6.78
N THR A 266 -2.39 -6.62 7.12
CA THR A 266 -2.79 -5.21 6.98
C THR A 266 -1.58 -4.30 7.00
N GLY A 267 -1.78 -3.03 6.70
CA GLY A 267 -0.78 -2.00 6.85
C GLY A 267 -0.41 -1.27 5.56
N GLU A 268 -0.95 -1.64 4.39
CA GLU A 268 -0.64 -0.90 3.16
C GLU A 268 -1.18 0.55 3.19
N HIS A 269 -2.23 0.81 3.96
CA HIS A 269 -2.73 2.17 4.20
C HIS A 269 -2.30 2.76 5.56
N GLU A 270 -1.42 2.08 6.29
CA GLU A 270 -0.88 2.62 7.53
C GLU A 270 0.26 3.60 7.24
N ALA A 271 0.42 4.57 8.13
CA ALA A 271 1.41 5.63 7.99
C ALA A 271 2.27 5.75 9.24
N THR A 272 3.56 5.96 9.00
CA THR A 272 4.61 6.22 9.98
C THR A 272 4.93 5.04 10.92
N ARG A 273 6.16 5.02 11.43
CA ARG A 273 6.61 4.06 12.46
C ARG A 273 5.70 4.01 13.70
N TRP A 274 4.96 5.08 14.01
CA TRP A 274 4.05 5.09 15.16
C TRP A 274 2.77 4.31 14.89
N GLY A 275 2.22 4.36 13.66
CA GLY A 275 1.08 3.54 13.26
C GLY A 275 1.45 2.06 13.23
N PHE A 276 2.59 1.71 12.64
CA PHE A 276 3.09 0.32 12.64
C PHE A 276 3.39 -0.18 14.05
N ARG A 277 3.93 0.67 14.92
CA ARG A 277 4.09 0.33 16.34
C ARG A 277 2.74 -0.06 16.98
N MET A 278 1.67 0.68 16.72
CA MET A 278 0.34 0.36 17.23
C MET A 278 -0.14 -1.00 16.71
N LEU A 279 0.01 -1.28 15.40
CA LEU A 279 -0.34 -2.58 14.82
C LEU A 279 0.38 -3.73 15.52
N LEU A 280 1.67 -3.56 15.81
CA LEU A 280 2.49 -4.59 16.45
C LEU A 280 2.19 -4.75 17.94
N GLU A 281 2.12 -3.67 18.70
CA GLU A 281 1.88 -3.69 20.16
C GLU A 281 0.49 -4.24 20.51
N MET A 282 -0.51 -3.93 19.69
CA MET A 282 -1.86 -4.44 19.88
C MET A 282 -2.08 -5.85 19.30
N GLY A 283 -1.11 -6.36 18.53
CA GLY A 283 -1.21 -7.69 17.92
C GLY A 283 -2.28 -7.77 16.85
N CYS A 284 -2.38 -6.73 16.00
CA CYS A 284 -3.45 -6.57 15.01
C CYS A 284 -3.33 -7.54 13.82
N CYS A 285 -2.13 -7.99 13.48
CA CYS A 285 -1.90 -8.79 12.28
C CYS A 285 -0.78 -9.81 12.47
N ASP A 286 -0.69 -10.75 11.54
CA ASP A 286 0.40 -11.71 11.41
C ASP A 286 1.44 -11.24 10.41
N ILE A 287 1.02 -10.46 9.40
CA ILE A 287 1.85 -9.89 8.36
C ILE A 287 1.55 -8.39 8.29
N ILE A 288 2.61 -7.58 8.34
CA ILE A 288 2.52 -6.14 8.07
C ILE A 288 2.97 -5.85 6.65
N GLN A 289 2.32 -4.88 6.01
CA GLN A 289 2.58 -4.48 4.62
C GLN A 289 2.94 -3.00 4.55
N PRO A 290 4.17 -2.60 4.97
CA PRO A 290 4.58 -1.21 4.80
C PRO A 290 4.81 -0.93 3.32
N ASP A 291 4.10 0.04 2.77
CA ASP A 291 4.37 0.58 1.45
C ASP A 291 5.24 1.84 1.61
N VAL A 292 6.44 1.80 1.10
CA VAL A 292 7.40 2.91 1.20
C VAL A 292 6.90 4.19 0.51
N ASN A 293 5.90 4.10 -0.38
CA ASN A 293 5.25 5.28 -0.98
C ASN A 293 4.16 5.89 -0.07
N TRP A 294 3.69 5.13 0.95
CA TRP A 294 2.58 5.54 1.82
C TRP A 294 3.00 5.77 3.26
N CYS A 295 3.97 4.98 3.75
CA CYS A 295 4.27 4.93 5.17
C CYS A 295 5.24 6.01 5.66
N GLY A 296 5.84 6.78 4.76
CA GLY A 296 6.80 7.82 5.10
C GLY A 296 8.19 7.62 4.48
N GLY A 297 8.37 6.62 3.64
CA GLY A 297 9.65 6.27 3.01
C GLY A 297 10.26 5.00 3.60
N VAL A 298 11.59 4.94 3.61
CA VAL A 298 12.40 3.80 4.08
C VAL A 298 12.65 3.84 5.58
#